data_92c147b99425cded6a7e246dd2b23ace
#
_entry.id   92c147b99425cded6a7e246dd2b23ace
#
_cell.length_a   1.000
_cell.length_b   1.000
_cell.length_c   1.000
_cell.angle_alpha   90.00
_cell.angle_beta   90.00
_cell.angle_gamma   90.00
#
_symmetry.space_group_name_H-M   'P 1'
#
loop_
_entity.id
_entity.type
_entity.pdbx_description
1 polymer ?
#
loop_
_entity_poly.entity_id
_entity_poly.type
_entity_poly.pdbx_seq_one_letter_code
_entity_poly.pdbx_strand_id
1 'polypeptide(L)'
;MSKPRLPVELECGAVVADLLEQVAEGHAAELTSHQAGCPYCKLTLSRAADSWRAVEGLRAEPVQPSPQLLARVIQRTRAGLEDWQIELGGERGVTRVSRAVLTSLAFWTASAAPGVREVLGARPTGTDVQRAGASESRRERLLSPHNLRIELELSLHYGLNAWVVAEEVRRAVIDQVWEVTGLELAGVELLIADVG
;
A
#
# COMPACT_ATOMS: atom_id res chain seq x y z
N MET A 1 -17.79 -33.36 -18.99
CA MET A 1 -16.82 -32.84 -19.99
C MET A 1 -15.55 -32.49 -19.24
N SER A 2 -14.48 -33.29 -19.40
CA SER A 2 -13.18 -33.02 -18.75
C SER A 2 -12.53 -31.81 -19.41
N LYS A 3 -12.16 -30.81 -18.58
CA LYS A 3 -11.38 -29.67 -19.07
C LYS A 3 -10.04 -30.19 -19.64
N PRO A 4 -9.61 -29.79 -20.85
CA PRO A 4 -8.30 -30.13 -21.36
C PRO A 4 -7.26 -29.55 -20.39
N ARG A 5 -6.45 -30.42 -19.79
CA ARG A 5 -5.26 -30.01 -19.03
C ARG A 5 -4.21 -29.57 -20.07
N LEU A 6 -3.77 -28.31 -19.95
CA LEU A 6 -2.61 -27.85 -20.74
C LEU A 6 -1.40 -28.72 -20.34
N PRO A 7 -0.58 -29.14 -21.30
CA PRO A 7 0.69 -29.81 -20.98
C PRO A 7 1.55 -28.87 -20.12
N VAL A 8 2.23 -29.45 -19.14
CA VAL A 8 3.11 -28.69 -18.26
C VAL A 8 4.36 -28.24 -19.01
N GLU A 9 4.85 -29.09 -19.94
CA GLU A 9 6.03 -28.85 -20.78
C GLU A 9 5.72 -29.15 -22.25
N LEU A 10 6.36 -28.41 -23.14
CA LEU A 10 6.35 -28.67 -24.58
C LEU A 10 7.35 -29.78 -24.95
N GLU A 11 7.22 -30.35 -26.15
CA GLU A 11 8.17 -31.36 -26.66
C GLU A 11 9.63 -30.86 -26.74
N CYS A 12 9.84 -29.55 -26.77
CA CYS A 12 11.16 -28.93 -26.72
C CYS A 12 11.66 -28.66 -25.29
N GLY A 13 10.93 -29.09 -24.25
CA GLY A 13 11.29 -28.91 -22.84
C GLY A 13 10.94 -27.53 -22.27
N ALA A 14 10.33 -26.62 -23.06
CA ALA A 14 9.90 -25.33 -22.54
C ALA A 14 8.65 -25.48 -21.67
N VAL A 15 8.63 -24.80 -20.54
CA VAL A 15 7.49 -24.78 -19.61
C VAL A 15 6.41 -23.88 -20.15
N VAL A 16 5.19 -24.41 -20.27
CA VAL A 16 4.05 -23.65 -20.85
C VAL A 16 3.68 -22.46 -19.97
N ALA A 17 3.80 -22.60 -18.66
CA ALA A 17 3.50 -21.50 -17.71
C ALA A 17 4.36 -20.26 -17.96
N ASP A 18 5.68 -20.45 -18.21
CA ASP A 18 6.60 -19.33 -18.47
C ASP A 18 6.25 -18.59 -19.77
N LEU A 19 5.80 -19.33 -20.78
CA LEU A 19 5.35 -18.74 -22.06
C LEU A 19 4.05 -17.97 -21.90
N LEU A 20 3.14 -18.43 -21.04
CA LEU A 20 1.88 -17.73 -20.75
C LEU A 20 2.14 -16.48 -19.90
N GLU A 21 3.05 -16.53 -18.95
CA GLU A 21 3.48 -15.39 -18.14
C GLU A 21 4.11 -14.31 -19.03
N GLN A 22 5.02 -14.70 -19.92
CA GLN A 22 5.62 -13.79 -20.91
C GLN A 22 4.56 -13.04 -21.72
N VAL A 23 3.48 -13.73 -22.14
CA VAL A 23 2.37 -13.10 -22.87
C VAL A 23 1.55 -12.19 -21.97
N ALA A 24 1.29 -12.60 -20.72
CA ALA A 24 0.51 -11.83 -19.76
C ALA A 24 1.21 -10.52 -19.35
N GLU A 25 2.54 -10.53 -19.32
CA GLU A 25 3.37 -9.36 -19.04
C GLU A 25 3.52 -8.40 -20.25
N GLY A 26 3.02 -8.80 -21.43
CA GLY A 26 3.10 -7.99 -22.65
C GLY A 26 4.37 -8.21 -23.45
N HIS A 27 5.21 -9.19 -23.11
CA HIS A 27 6.52 -9.48 -23.72
C HIS A 27 6.44 -10.56 -24.81
N ALA A 28 5.26 -10.80 -25.38
CA ALA A 28 5.04 -11.83 -26.41
C ALA A 28 5.95 -11.71 -27.64
N ALA A 29 6.41 -10.50 -27.96
CA ALA A 29 7.31 -10.21 -29.09
C ALA A 29 8.81 -10.37 -28.75
N GLU A 30 9.16 -10.45 -27.48
CA GLU A 30 10.56 -10.55 -26.99
C GLU A 30 11.00 -12.01 -26.95
N LEU A 31 11.34 -12.57 -28.12
CA LEU A 31 11.70 -13.97 -28.22
C LEU A 31 13.14 -14.23 -27.81
N THR A 32 13.35 -15.23 -26.97
CA THR A 32 14.71 -15.79 -26.71
C THR A 32 15.26 -16.47 -27.97
N SER A 33 16.58 -16.72 -28.02
CA SER A 33 17.21 -17.42 -29.14
C SER A 33 16.57 -18.78 -29.43
N HIS A 34 16.17 -19.53 -28.40
CA HIS A 34 15.45 -20.79 -28.54
C HIS A 34 14.07 -20.58 -29.11
N GLN A 35 13.28 -19.66 -28.54
CA GLN A 35 11.92 -19.37 -28.98
C GLN A 35 11.87 -18.89 -30.44
N ALA A 36 12.86 -18.11 -30.86
CA ALA A 36 12.98 -17.63 -32.24
C ALA A 36 13.22 -18.75 -33.26
N GLY A 37 13.82 -19.89 -32.83
CA GLY A 37 14.07 -21.05 -33.70
C GLY A 37 13.06 -22.18 -33.55
N CYS A 38 12.34 -22.26 -32.44
CA CYS A 38 11.52 -23.41 -32.07
C CYS A 38 10.06 -23.31 -32.55
N PRO A 39 9.56 -24.25 -33.37
CA PRO A 39 8.16 -24.21 -33.85
C PRO A 39 7.13 -24.39 -32.73
N TYR A 40 7.45 -25.18 -31.70
CA TYR A 40 6.56 -25.43 -30.56
C TYR A 40 6.35 -24.16 -29.72
N CYS A 41 7.43 -23.45 -29.38
CA CYS A 41 7.35 -22.20 -28.63
C CYS A 41 6.60 -21.11 -29.42
N LYS A 42 6.91 -20.95 -30.71
CA LYS A 42 6.22 -19.98 -31.57
C LYS A 42 4.73 -20.23 -31.65
N LEU A 43 4.32 -21.49 -31.84
CA LEU A 43 2.91 -21.84 -31.91
C LEU A 43 2.20 -21.58 -30.58
N THR A 44 2.83 -21.90 -29.47
CA THR A 44 2.26 -21.68 -28.13
C THR A 44 2.14 -20.20 -27.82
N LEU A 45 3.18 -19.40 -28.06
CA LEU A 45 3.17 -17.97 -27.87
C LEU A 45 2.11 -17.27 -28.74
N SER A 46 1.99 -17.66 -30.03
CA SER A 46 0.97 -17.07 -30.90
C SER A 46 -0.44 -17.38 -30.44
N ARG A 47 -0.74 -18.62 -30.06
CA ARG A 47 -2.04 -19.02 -29.54
C ARG A 47 -2.38 -18.33 -28.20
N ALA A 48 -1.39 -18.24 -27.31
CA ALA A 48 -1.53 -17.51 -26.06
C ALA A 48 -1.83 -16.02 -26.32
N ALA A 49 -1.06 -15.37 -27.22
CA ALA A 49 -1.27 -13.97 -27.58
C ALA A 49 -2.65 -13.75 -28.23
N ASP A 50 -3.10 -14.66 -29.10
CA ASP A 50 -4.44 -14.56 -29.71
C ASP A 50 -5.55 -14.67 -28.66
N SER A 51 -5.40 -15.57 -27.67
CA SER A 51 -6.34 -15.71 -26.57
C SER A 51 -6.31 -14.50 -25.63
N TRP A 52 -5.14 -13.89 -25.44
CA TRP A 52 -4.93 -12.74 -24.56
C TRP A 52 -5.39 -11.42 -25.16
N ARG A 53 -5.59 -11.38 -26.50
CA ARG A 53 -6.00 -10.15 -27.22
C ARG A 53 -7.29 -9.53 -26.67
N ALA A 54 -8.23 -10.36 -26.22
CA ALA A 54 -9.47 -9.86 -25.58
C ALA A 54 -9.20 -9.15 -24.27
N VAL A 55 -8.24 -9.65 -23.49
CA VAL A 55 -7.81 -9.06 -22.20
C VAL A 55 -7.05 -7.76 -22.46
N GLU A 56 -6.17 -7.74 -23.48
CA GLU A 56 -5.49 -6.52 -23.91
C GLU A 56 -6.47 -5.44 -24.41
N GLY A 57 -7.53 -5.84 -25.11
CA GLY A 57 -8.61 -4.92 -25.49
C GLY A 57 -9.27 -4.26 -24.28
N LEU A 58 -9.59 -5.03 -23.24
CA LEU A 58 -10.14 -4.50 -21.99
C LEU A 58 -9.15 -3.61 -21.23
N ARG A 59 -7.86 -3.95 -21.28
CA ARG A 59 -6.78 -3.19 -20.63
C ARG A 59 -6.54 -1.84 -21.32
N ALA A 60 -6.70 -1.80 -22.64
CA ALA A 60 -6.58 -0.59 -23.46
C ALA A 60 -7.83 0.31 -23.39
N GLU A 61 -8.93 -0.17 -22.81
CA GLU A 61 -10.15 0.60 -22.71
C GLU A 61 -9.92 1.81 -21.78
N PRO A 62 -10.09 3.04 -22.26
CA PRO A 62 -9.82 4.23 -21.46
C PRO A 62 -10.87 4.34 -20.34
N VAL A 63 -10.50 3.90 -19.13
CA VAL A 63 -11.33 4.08 -17.95
C VAL A 63 -11.29 5.54 -17.54
N GLN A 64 -12.34 6.29 -17.89
CA GLN A 64 -12.50 7.65 -17.41
C GLN A 64 -13.23 7.62 -16.07
N PRO A 65 -12.58 8.08 -14.98
CA PRO A 65 -13.25 8.20 -13.70
C PRO A 65 -14.39 9.20 -13.82
N SER A 66 -15.54 8.90 -13.22
CA SER A 66 -16.66 9.84 -13.24
C SER A 66 -16.24 11.16 -12.56
N PRO A 67 -16.75 12.33 -13.04
CA PRO A 67 -16.48 13.62 -12.40
C PRO A 67 -16.84 13.63 -10.91
N GLN A 68 -17.86 12.86 -10.53
CA GLN A 68 -18.30 12.70 -9.14
C GLN A 68 -17.29 11.90 -8.30
N LEU A 69 -16.54 10.95 -8.90
CA LEU A 69 -15.50 10.21 -8.20
C LEU A 69 -14.32 11.12 -7.90
N LEU A 70 -13.90 11.91 -8.87
CA LEU A 70 -12.82 12.90 -8.69
C LEU A 70 -13.20 13.93 -7.62
N ALA A 71 -14.40 14.47 -7.67
CA ALA A 71 -14.89 15.40 -6.65
C ALA A 71 -14.91 14.77 -5.24
N ARG A 72 -15.35 13.50 -5.13
CA ARG A 72 -15.32 12.75 -3.86
C ARG A 72 -13.91 12.49 -3.35
N VAL A 73 -12.98 12.16 -4.24
CA VAL A 73 -11.55 11.96 -3.87
C VAL A 73 -10.97 13.28 -3.37
N ILE A 74 -11.16 14.38 -4.12
CA ILE A 74 -10.68 15.70 -3.70
C ILE A 74 -11.30 16.12 -2.36
N GLN A 75 -12.59 15.90 -2.18
CA GLN A 75 -13.30 16.22 -0.95
C GLN A 75 -12.82 15.37 0.23
N ARG A 76 -12.58 14.06 0.03
CA ARG A 76 -11.97 13.18 1.03
C ARG A 76 -10.53 13.57 1.36
N THR A 77 -9.74 13.92 0.35
CA THR A 77 -8.36 14.39 0.56
C THR A 77 -8.36 15.69 1.35
N ARG A 78 -9.26 16.63 1.00
CA ARG A 78 -9.41 17.89 1.75
C ARG A 78 -9.92 17.67 3.18
N ALA A 79 -10.92 16.83 3.36
CA ALA A 79 -11.44 16.46 4.69
C ALA A 79 -10.42 15.67 5.52
N GLY A 80 -9.55 14.89 4.90
CA GLY A 80 -8.42 14.23 5.57
C GLY A 80 -7.27 15.18 5.90
N LEU A 81 -7.23 16.34 5.24
CA LEU A 81 -6.36 17.49 5.55
C LEU A 81 -7.01 18.45 6.57
N GLU A 82 -8.28 18.28 6.91
CA GLU A 82 -8.93 18.96 8.03
C GLU A 82 -8.36 18.43 9.33
N ASP A 83 -7.32 18.94 9.59
CA ASP A 83 -6.63 19.63 10.66
C ASP A 83 -7.05 19.23 12.07
N TRP A 84 -6.73 18.01 12.45
CA TRP A 84 -6.35 17.94 13.83
C TRP A 84 -4.81 18.09 13.98
N GLN A 85 -4.44 18.86 14.92
CA GLN A 85 -3.07 19.14 15.29
C GLN A 85 -2.88 18.75 16.74
N ILE A 86 -1.68 18.32 17.08
CA ILE A 86 -1.29 18.13 18.46
C ILE A 86 -0.48 19.35 18.87
N GLU A 87 -0.89 19.99 19.95
CA GLU A 87 -0.14 21.07 20.53
C GLU A 87 0.85 20.56 21.56
N LEU A 88 2.12 20.88 21.36
CA LEU A 88 3.19 20.69 22.31
C LEU A 88 3.49 22.04 22.95
N GLY A 89 3.12 22.19 24.22
CA GLY A 89 3.41 23.38 25.01
C GLY A 89 4.87 23.38 25.46
N GLY A 90 5.55 24.50 25.31
CA GLY A 90 6.88 24.75 25.86
C GLY A 90 6.98 26.14 26.48
N GLU A 91 8.01 26.40 27.29
CA GLU A 91 8.23 27.70 27.97
C GLU A 91 8.36 28.87 26.99
N ARG A 92 8.77 28.60 25.76
CA ARG A 92 9.05 29.62 24.72
C ARG A 92 8.00 29.69 23.61
N GLY A 93 6.90 28.93 23.74
CA GLY A 93 5.84 28.92 22.72
C GLY A 93 5.15 27.57 22.57
N VAL A 94 4.28 27.49 21.56
CA VAL A 94 3.53 26.28 21.24
C VAL A 94 3.97 25.74 19.88
N THR A 95 4.37 24.47 19.81
CA THR A 95 4.62 23.75 18.57
C THR A 95 3.40 22.94 18.21
N ARG A 96 3.01 22.98 16.93
CA ARG A 96 1.88 22.20 16.41
C ARG A 96 2.38 21.14 15.43
N VAL A 97 2.04 19.90 15.71
CA VAL A 97 2.33 18.76 14.82
C VAL A 97 1.04 18.34 14.12
N SER A 98 1.04 18.37 12.80
CA SER A 98 -0.12 17.98 12.02
C SER A 98 -0.22 16.46 11.91
N ARG A 99 -1.45 15.97 11.66
CA ARG A 99 -1.72 14.57 11.35
C ARG A 99 -0.86 14.05 10.19
N ALA A 100 -0.67 14.87 9.16
CA ALA A 100 0.09 14.49 7.98
C ALA A 100 1.55 14.13 8.32
N VAL A 101 2.17 14.85 9.25
CA VAL A 101 3.53 14.55 9.72
C VAL A 101 3.57 13.17 10.37
N LEU A 102 2.64 12.89 11.29
CA LEU A 102 2.60 11.59 11.99
C LEU A 102 2.30 10.43 11.04
N THR A 103 1.36 10.63 10.12
CA THR A 103 1.05 9.63 9.09
C THR A 103 2.26 9.33 8.21
N SER A 104 2.97 10.37 7.77
CA SER A 104 4.17 10.21 6.92
C SER A 104 5.31 9.54 7.68
N LEU A 105 5.58 9.93 8.92
CA LEU A 105 6.61 9.30 9.74
C LEU A 105 6.32 7.81 9.93
N ALA A 106 5.10 7.47 10.34
CA ALA A 106 4.71 6.09 10.57
C ALA A 106 4.78 5.26 9.26
N PHE A 107 4.30 5.82 8.15
CA PHE A 107 4.33 5.17 6.85
C PHE A 107 5.77 4.87 6.39
N TRP A 108 6.65 5.88 6.40
CA TRP A 108 8.02 5.70 5.93
C TRP A 108 8.83 4.78 6.84
N THR A 109 8.64 4.89 8.16
CA THR A 109 9.32 4.02 9.12
C THR A 109 8.89 2.57 8.98
N ALA A 110 7.58 2.33 8.85
CA ALA A 110 7.05 0.98 8.64
C ALA A 110 7.50 0.39 7.30
N SER A 111 7.52 1.21 6.23
CA SER A 111 7.96 0.76 4.89
C SER A 111 9.44 0.38 4.84
N ALA A 112 10.27 0.97 5.71
CA ALA A 112 11.70 0.65 5.80
C ALA A 112 11.99 -0.56 6.71
N ALA A 113 10.99 -1.07 7.44
CA ALA A 113 11.19 -2.16 8.38
C ALA A 113 11.42 -3.51 7.67
N PRO A 114 12.39 -4.32 8.12
CA PRO A 114 12.63 -5.65 7.55
C PRO A 114 11.38 -6.54 7.62
N GLY A 115 11.05 -7.19 6.53
CA GLY A 115 9.91 -8.10 6.46
C GLY A 115 8.58 -7.47 6.09
N VAL A 116 8.48 -6.14 6.05
CA VAL A 116 7.34 -5.43 5.50
C VAL A 116 7.48 -5.38 3.98
N ARG A 117 6.48 -5.88 3.28
CA ARG A 117 6.39 -5.82 1.82
C ARG A 117 5.78 -4.51 1.36
N GLU A 118 4.69 -4.10 2.01
CA GLU A 118 3.96 -2.89 1.67
C GLU A 118 3.19 -2.37 2.88
N VAL A 119 3.08 -1.04 2.99
CA VAL A 119 2.20 -0.38 3.95
C VAL A 119 0.94 0.04 3.21
N LEU A 120 -0.18 -0.60 3.52
CA LEU A 120 -1.47 -0.37 2.88
C LEU A 120 -2.20 0.85 3.46
N GLY A 121 -1.92 1.17 4.72
CA GLY A 121 -2.51 2.30 5.39
C GLY A 121 -1.75 2.72 6.65
N ALA A 122 -1.78 4.02 6.94
CA ALA A 122 -1.26 4.59 8.17
C ALA A 122 -2.22 5.67 8.66
N ARG A 123 -2.65 5.58 9.91
CA ARG A 123 -3.65 6.49 10.45
C ARG A 123 -3.41 6.74 11.93
N PRO A 124 -3.13 7.97 12.36
CA PRO A 124 -3.14 8.30 13.78
C PRO A 124 -4.58 8.38 14.29
N THR A 125 -4.78 7.86 15.48
CA THR A 125 -6.06 7.81 16.19
C THR A 125 -5.86 8.32 17.63
N GLY A 126 -6.92 8.79 18.27
CA GLY A 126 -6.88 9.24 19.64
C GLY A 126 -8.19 9.91 20.05
N THR A 127 -8.31 10.21 21.33
CA THR A 127 -9.50 10.88 21.87
C THR A 127 -9.42 12.37 21.56
N ASP A 128 -10.42 12.89 20.86
CA ASP A 128 -10.56 14.33 20.59
C ASP A 128 -10.77 15.10 21.90
N VAL A 129 -9.89 16.03 22.23
CA VAL A 129 -10.14 17.01 23.28
C VAL A 129 -10.77 18.25 22.65
N GLN A 130 -12.08 18.40 22.85
CA GLN A 130 -12.76 19.63 22.44
C GLN A 130 -12.36 20.76 23.41
N ARG A 131 -11.66 21.77 22.88
CA ARG A 131 -11.47 23.02 23.62
C ARG A 131 -12.77 23.78 23.64
N ALA A 132 -13.37 23.94 24.82
CA ALA A 132 -14.51 24.82 25.03
C ALA A 132 -14.07 26.28 24.77
N GLY A 133 -14.59 26.90 23.67
CA GLY A 133 -14.40 28.33 23.41
C GLY A 133 -13.92 28.72 22.01
N ALA A 134 -13.71 27.79 21.10
CA ALA A 134 -13.44 28.13 19.69
C ALA A 134 -14.75 28.41 18.96
N SER A 135 -14.82 29.54 18.22
CA SER A 135 -16.00 29.92 17.40
C SER A 135 -16.29 28.80 16.38
N GLU A 136 -17.60 28.60 16.10
CA GLU A 136 -18.13 27.47 15.28
C GLU A 136 -17.56 27.35 13.86
N SER A 137 -16.80 28.32 13.37
CA SER A 137 -16.28 28.36 11.99
C SER A 137 -14.95 27.63 11.79
N ARG A 138 -14.26 27.23 12.85
CA ARG A 138 -13.00 26.50 12.80
C ARG A 138 -12.87 25.55 13.99
N ARG A 139 -13.48 24.40 13.90
CA ARG A 139 -13.30 23.31 14.86
C ARG A 139 -11.92 22.69 14.64
N GLU A 140 -10.90 23.32 15.23
CA GLU A 140 -9.59 22.68 15.39
C GLU A 140 -9.77 21.49 16.35
N ARG A 141 -9.69 20.30 15.83
CA ARG A 141 -9.69 19.09 16.66
C ARG A 141 -8.28 18.91 17.19
N LEU A 142 -8.12 19.17 18.48
CA LEU A 142 -6.88 18.90 19.19
C LEU A 142 -6.97 17.50 19.82
N LEU A 143 -5.98 16.66 19.52
CA LEU A 143 -5.84 15.37 20.21
C LEU A 143 -5.04 15.58 21.50
N SER A 144 -5.42 14.81 22.52
CA SER A 144 -4.60 14.73 23.71
C SER A 144 -3.32 13.94 23.39
N PRO A 145 -2.13 14.49 23.68
CA PRO A 145 -0.87 13.78 23.44
C PRO A 145 -0.78 12.44 24.21
N HIS A 146 -1.49 12.30 25.33
CA HIS A 146 -1.43 11.09 26.16
C HIS A 146 -2.23 9.89 25.63
N ASN A 147 -3.09 10.08 24.63
CA ASN A 147 -3.93 8.99 24.07
C ASN A 147 -3.69 8.79 22.57
N LEU A 148 -2.60 9.34 22.05
CA LEU A 148 -2.26 9.22 20.64
C LEU A 148 -1.82 7.80 20.31
N ARG A 149 -2.51 7.17 19.37
CA ARG A 149 -2.16 5.88 18.78
C ARG A 149 -1.98 6.00 17.29
N ILE A 150 -1.25 5.08 16.72
CA ILE A 150 -1.13 4.95 15.26
C ILE A 150 -1.62 3.56 14.86
N GLU A 151 -2.54 3.52 13.92
CA GLU A 151 -2.99 2.29 13.26
C GLU A 151 -2.26 2.15 11.94
N LEU A 152 -1.68 0.97 11.70
CA LEU A 152 -0.99 0.61 10.47
C LEU A 152 -1.60 -0.65 9.89
N GLU A 153 -1.79 -0.66 8.59
CA GLU A 153 -2.20 -1.84 7.82
C GLU A 153 -1.04 -2.25 6.91
N LEU A 154 -0.59 -3.49 7.05
CA LEU A 154 0.64 -3.99 6.43
C LEU A 154 0.40 -5.26 5.62
N SER A 155 1.15 -5.41 4.54
CA SER A 155 1.44 -6.68 3.88
C SER A 155 2.87 -7.10 4.20
N LEU A 156 3.08 -8.39 4.53
CA LEU A 156 4.38 -8.94 4.90
C LEU A 156 4.90 -9.89 3.83
N HIS A 157 6.21 -10.09 3.80
CA HIS A 157 6.82 -11.15 3.01
C HIS A 157 6.49 -12.52 3.58
N TYR A 158 6.21 -13.48 2.69
CA TYR A 158 5.92 -14.86 3.06
C TYR A 158 7.10 -15.52 3.80
N GLY A 159 6.77 -16.40 4.76
CA GLY A 159 7.76 -17.18 5.51
C GLY A 159 8.32 -16.50 6.74
N LEU A 160 7.90 -15.28 7.06
CA LEU A 160 8.32 -14.57 8.27
C LEU A 160 7.33 -14.77 9.42
N ASN A 161 7.82 -14.63 10.64
CA ASN A 161 6.96 -14.60 11.82
C ASN A 161 6.32 -13.21 11.95
N ALA A 162 5.01 -13.11 11.66
CA ALA A 162 4.26 -11.85 11.67
C ALA A 162 4.33 -11.13 13.02
N TRP A 163 4.37 -11.88 14.15
CA TRP A 163 4.50 -11.27 15.47
C TRP A 163 5.84 -10.57 15.66
N VAL A 164 6.94 -11.20 15.23
CA VAL A 164 8.29 -10.63 15.34
C VAL A 164 8.40 -9.35 14.51
N VAL A 165 7.95 -9.40 13.25
CA VAL A 165 7.94 -8.23 12.37
C VAL A 165 7.07 -7.11 12.96
N ALA A 166 5.89 -7.45 13.49
CA ALA A 166 4.99 -6.48 14.12
C ALA A 166 5.65 -5.77 15.31
N GLU A 167 6.38 -6.50 16.16
CA GLU A 167 7.08 -5.90 17.32
C GLU A 167 8.24 -4.98 16.89
N GLU A 168 8.96 -5.34 15.84
CA GLU A 168 10.01 -4.50 15.25
C GLU A 168 9.43 -3.21 14.69
N VAL A 169 8.34 -3.31 13.91
CA VAL A 169 7.64 -2.14 13.37
C VAL A 169 7.12 -1.23 14.48
N ARG A 170 6.46 -1.79 15.52
CA ARG A 170 5.97 -0.99 16.66
C ARG A 170 7.07 -0.18 17.30
N ARG A 171 8.18 -0.83 17.62
CA ARG A 171 9.32 -0.18 18.26
C ARG A 171 9.88 0.92 17.37
N ALA A 172 10.16 0.62 16.11
CA ALA A 172 10.71 1.56 15.16
C ALA A 172 9.82 2.81 15.01
N VAL A 173 8.49 2.63 14.90
CA VAL A 173 7.55 3.76 14.76
C VAL A 173 7.47 4.60 16.02
N ILE A 174 7.44 3.98 17.21
CA ILE A 174 7.44 4.71 18.49
C ILE A 174 8.71 5.55 18.63
N ASP A 175 9.87 4.93 18.40
CA ASP A 175 11.17 5.58 18.54
C ASP A 175 11.30 6.75 17.52
N GLN A 176 10.92 6.54 16.28
CA GLN A 176 11.01 7.56 15.23
C GLN A 176 10.08 8.74 15.48
N VAL A 177 8.84 8.49 15.92
CA VAL A 177 7.89 9.57 16.26
C VAL A 177 8.43 10.37 17.43
N TRP A 178 8.94 9.72 18.46
CA TRP A 178 9.56 10.40 19.60
C TRP A 178 10.76 11.24 19.20
N GLU A 179 11.67 10.68 18.41
CA GLU A 179 12.90 11.36 17.96
C GLU A 179 12.62 12.64 17.18
N VAL A 180 11.64 12.58 16.26
CA VAL A 180 11.34 13.70 15.35
C VAL A 180 10.42 14.73 15.97
N THR A 181 9.45 14.30 16.79
CA THR A 181 8.38 15.19 17.26
C THR A 181 8.38 15.44 18.76
N GLY A 182 9.07 14.61 19.54
CA GLY A 182 8.97 14.60 21.00
C GLY A 182 7.63 14.11 21.54
N LEU A 183 6.80 13.47 20.71
CA LEU A 183 5.49 12.95 21.08
C LEU A 183 5.61 11.51 21.57
N GLU A 184 5.08 11.24 22.76
CA GLU A 184 4.94 9.88 23.28
C GLU A 184 3.64 9.24 22.77
N LEU A 185 3.77 8.15 22.02
CA LEU A 185 2.63 7.38 21.56
C LEU A 185 2.10 6.46 22.67
N ALA A 186 0.78 6.43 22.84
CA ALA A 186 0.12 5.46 23.72
C ALA A 186 0.19 4.02 23.17
N GLY A 187 0.43 3.87 21.88
CA GLY A 187 0.63 2.58 21.21
C GLY A 187 0.57 2.65 19.70
N VAL A 188 0.98 1.54 19.08
CA VAL A 188 0.87 1.31 17.63
C VAL A 188 0.08 0.02 17.42
N GLU A 189 -1.06 0.13 16.77
CA GLU A 189 -1.93 -0.99 16.40
C GLU A 189 -1.60 -1.42 14.98
N LEU A 190 -1.40 -2.73 14.79
CA LEU A 190 -1.00 -3.29 13.51
C LEU A 190 -2.02 -4.32 13.03
N LEU A 191 -2.51 -4.13 11.82
CA LEU A 191 -3.29 -5.10 11.08
C LEU A 191 -2.42 -5.70 9.98
N ILE A 192 -2.18 -6.99 10.03
CA ILE A 192 -1.55 -7.73 8.93
C ILE A 192 -2.68 -8.16 8.00
N ALA A 193 -2.79 -7.49 6.86
CA ALA A 193 -3.88 -7.71 5.89
C ALA A 193 -3.54 -8.79 4.85
N ASP A 194 -2.25 -8.97 4.56
CA ASP A 194 -1.78 -9.93 3.55
C ASP A 194 -0.37 -10.44 3.87
N VAL A 195 -0.07 -11.64 3.34
CA VAL A 195 1.25 -12.27 3.40
C VAL A 195 1.54 -12.88 2.03
N GLY A 196 2.43 -12.28 1.25
CA GLY A 196 2.71 -12.70 -0.12
C GLY A 196 4.19 -12.62 -0.51
#